data_258719a49f75f437cf7d4a7f6be95f8e
#
_entry.id   258719a49f75f437cf7d4a7f6be95f8e
#
_cell.length_a   1.000
_cell.length_b   1.000
_cell.length_c   1.000
_cell.angle_alpha   90.00
_cell.angle_beta   90.00
_cell.angle_gamma   90.00
#
_symmetry.space_group_name_H-M   'P 1'
#
loop_
_entity.id
_entity.type
_entity.pdbx_description
1 polymer ?
#
loop_
_entity_poly.entity_id
_entity_poly.type
_entity_poly.pdbx_seq_one_letter_code
_entity_poly.pdbx_strand_id
1 'polypeptide(L)'
;MTLRDLPSVDALAKQLAGIPRLVATEIARASIAEARQAVLDGRDADATTIAATEAGRLRRAKFRPLINATGVLLHTNLGRAPVHDEAVAVAAVATRSYGNLEFDLDTGGRGGRGTYAQELLVALTGAESALIVNNNAAALLMTLAAIGKTGGVVVSRGELIEIGGSYRLPELMEASGARMVEVGTTNRTRIADYAARAADANLLLKVHPSNYRVVGFTESATSNQLVELSEQVHVPYAYDVGSGLIDESSPWIAGPPPAWLLGEPGVRQEVERGTDLTMFSGDKLFGGPQAGIIVGNGDLIKQIKGHPLARAVRVPGPTLAALAVIAEMYLDGRALEIPFWSMATATYEALEARLAAVIDAGIEGTVIGSESLLGAGS
;
A
#
# COMPACT_ATOMS: atom_id res chain seq x y z
N MET A 1 -18.81 22.16 -42.71
CA MET A 1 -20.01 21.45 -42.24
C MET A 1 -21.13 22.46 -42.02
N THR A 2 -22.39 22.13 -42.30
CA THR A 2 -23.56 22.98 -42.05
C THR A 2 -24.37 22.42 -40.89
N LEU A 3 -25.27 23.23 -40.27
CA LEU A 3 -26.13 22.76 -39.17
C LEU A 3 -27.05 21.59 -39.57
N ARG A 4 -27.30 21.39 -40.87
CA ARG A 4 -28.11 20.28 -41.40
C ARG A 4 -27.36 18.95 -41.45
N ASP A 5 -26.03 19.00 -41.38
CA ASP A 5 -25.16 17.81 -41.45
C ASP A 5 -24.94 17.20 -40.06
N LEU A 6 -25.42 17.85 -38.99
CA LEU A 6 -25.30 17.33 -37.64
C LEU A 6 -26.16 16.09 -37.44
N PRO A 7 -25.60 14.99 -36.90
CA PRO A 7 -26.34 13.75 -36.68
C PRO A 7 -27.40 13.92 -35.58
N SER A 8 -28.41 13.05 -35.56
CA SER A 8 -29.29 12.98 -34.38
C SER A 8 -28.58 12.40 -33.16
N VAL A 9 -28.99 12.78 -31.95
CA VAL A 9 -28.43 12.29 -30.70
C VAL A 9 -28.48 10.76 -30.63
N ASP A 10 -29.60 10.14 -31.03
CA ASP A 10 -29.76 8.69 -30.98
C ASP A 10 -28.84 7.98 -31.99
N ALA A 11 -28.70 8.53 -33.21
CA ALA A 11 -27.81 7.97 -34.21
C ALA A 11 -26.35 8.04 -33.78
N LEU A 12 -25.90 9.16 -33.22
CA LEU A 12 -24.53 9.32 -32.75
C LEU A 12 -24.27 8.45 -31.52
N ALA A 13 -25.19 8.41 -30.55
CA ALA A 13 -25.06 7.58 -29.38
C ALA A 13 -24.93 6.07 -29.67
N LYS A 14 -25.64 5.58 -30.70
CA LYS A 14 -25.55 4.18 -31.17
C LYS A 14 -24.17 3.82 -31.74
N GLN A 15 -23.42 4.78 -32.22
CA GLN A 15 -22.07 4.56 -32.79
C GLN A 15 -21.00 4.43 -31.64
N LEU A 16 -21.33 4.85 -30.44
CA LEU A 16 -20.40 4.81 -29.29
C LEU A 16 -20.40 3.45 -28.61
N ALA A 17 -20.03 2.40 -29.31
CA ALA A 17 -19.98 1.03 -28.81
C ALA A 17 -19.11 0.90 -27.53
N GLY A 18 -19.54 0.08 -26.56
CA GLY A 18 -18.81 -0.16 -25.30
C GLY A 18 -18.92 0.96 -24.26
N ILE A 19 -19.75 1.97 -24.51
CA ILE A 19 -20.14 3.01 -23.55
C ILE A 19 -21.59 2.72 -23.08
N PRO A 20 -21.90 2.82 -21.78
CA PRO A 20 -23.28 2.69 -21.30
C PRO A 20 -24.23 3.66 -21.98
N ARG A 21 -25.44 3.21 -22.34
CA ARG A 21 -26.38 3.95 -23.22
C ARG A 21 -26.64 5.38 -22.75
N LEU A 22 -26.86 5.60 -21.46
CA LEU A 22 -27.11 6.95 -20.93
C LEU A 22 -25.88 7.86 -21.12
N VAL A 23 -24.68 7.35 -20.81
CA VAL A 23 -23.43 8.10 -20.99
C VAL A 23 -23.18 8.40 -22.47
N ALA A 24 -23.37 7.42 -23.34
CA ALA A 24 -23.27 7.61 -24.78
C ALA A 24 -24.24 8.69 -25.30
N THR A 25 -25.46 8.74 -24.77
CA THR A 25 -26.46 9.77 -25.10
C THR A 25 -26.00 11.17 -24.64
N GLU A 26 -25.44 11.30 -23.46
CA GLU A 26 -24.93 12.59 -22.96
C GLU A 26 -23.70 13.05 -23.75
N ILE A 27 -22.78 12.15 -24.08
CA ILE A 27 -21.64 12.46 -24.97
C ILE A 27 -22.15 12.94 -26.32
N ALA A 28 -23.10 12.23 -26.92
CA ALA A 28 -23.66 12.62 -28.20
C ALA A 28 -24.32 14.01 -28.17
N ARG A 29 -25.09 14.32 -27.12
CA ARG A 29 -25.70 15.65 -26.92
C ARG A 29 -24.66 16.75 -26.78
N ALA A 30 -23.66 16.55 -25.93
CA ALA A 30 -22.59 17.51 -25.70
C ALA A 30 -21.79 17.76 -26.99
N SER A 31 -21.41 16.70 -27.69
CA SER A 31 -20.63 16.79 -28.94
C SER A 31 -21.40 17.48 -30.07
N ILE A 32 -22.71 17.21 -30.19
CA ILE A 32 -23.58 17.92 -31.17
C ILE A 32 -23.73 19.40 -30.79
N ALA A 33 -23.86 19.72 -29.51
CA ALA A 33 -23.96 21.11 -29.04
C ALA A 33 -22.65 21.87 -29.32
N GLU A 34 -21.51 21.26 -29.04
CA GLU A 34 -20.19 21.84 -29.31
C GLU A 34 -19.97 22.06 -30.84
N ALA A 35 -20.25 21.06 -31.66
CA ALA A 35 -20.13 21.17 -33.11
C ALA A 35 -21.08 22.24 -33.67
N ARG A 36 -22.31 22.33 -33.14
CA ARG A 36 -23.28 23.37 -33.50
C ARG A 36 -22.74 24.77 -33.20
N GLN A 37 -22.19 24.97 -32.01
CA GLN A 37 -21.64 26.26 -31.62
C GLN A 37 -20.44 26.63 -32.49
N ALA A 38 -19.56 25.68 -32.79
CA ALA A 38 -18.43 25.91 -33.66
C ALA A 38 -18.86 26.34 -35.07
N VAL A 39 -19.87 25.68 -35.64
CA VAL A 39 -20.46 26.08 -36.94
C VAL A 39 -21.04 27.49 -36.90
N LEU A 40 -21.74 27.87 -35.82
CA LEU A 40 -22.28 29.22 -35.65
C LEU A 40 -21.17 30.28 -35.54
N ASP A 41 -20.04 29.93 -34.96
CA ASP A 41 -18.85 30.77 -34.83
C ASP A 41 -18.00 30.80 -36.15
N GLY A 42 -18.46 30.16 -37.22
CA GLY A 42 -17.74 30.09 -38.51
C GLY A 42 -16.54 29.13 -38.48
N ARG A 43 -16.44 28.24 -37.47
CA ARG A 43 -15.42 27.21 -37.35
C ARG A 43 -15.94 25.86 -37.84
N ASP A 44 -15.08 25.04 -38.40
CA ASP A 44 -15.44 23.66 -38.78
C ASP A 44 -15.26 22.71 -37.61
N ALA A 45 -16.28 21.89 -37.29
CA ALA A 45 -16.23 20.90 -36.22
C ALA A 45 -17.20 19.75 -36.56
N ASP A 46 -16.70 18.50 -36.34
CA ASP A 46 -17.48 17.27 -36.56
C ASP A 46 -17.88 16.65 -35.22
N ALA A 47 -19.19 16.60 -34.96
CA ALA A 47 -19.75 16.01 -33.76
C ALA A 47 -19.35 14.54 -33.58
N THR A 48 -19.16 13.79 -34.67
CA THR A 48 -18.75 12.38 -34.61
C THR A 48 -17.33 12.23 -34.11
N THR A 49 -16.42 13.07 -34.57
CA THR A 49 -15.02 13.09 -34.14
C THR A 49 -14.91 13.50 -32.64
N ILE A 50 -15.67 14.53 -32.24
CA ILE A 50 -15.71 14.98 -30.82
C ILE A 50 -16.22 13.84 -29.94
N ALA A 51 -17.33 13.20 -30.28
CA ALA A 51 -17.93 12.11 -29.56
C ALA A 51 -17.00 10.87 -29.49
N ALA A 52 -16.32 10.54 -30.58
CA ALA A 52 -15.38 9.43 -30.66
C ALA A 52 -14.16 9.68 -29.73
N THR A 53 -13.67 10.91 -29.67
CA THR A 53 -12.55 11.33 -28.81
C THR A 53 -12.93 11.17 -27.34
N GLU A 54 -14.09 11.67 -26.92
CA GLU A 54 -14.56 11.56 -25.54
C GLU A 54 -14.87 10.12 -25.13
N ALA A 55 -15.54 9.36 -26.00
CA ALA A 55 -15.75 7.93 -25.78
C ALA A 55 -14.42 7.16 -25.68
N GLY A 56 -13.44 7.53 -26.50
CA GLY A 56 -12.07 6.99 -26.44
C GLY A 56 -11.38 7.30 -25.11
N ARG A 57 -11.55 8.52 -24.59
CA ARG A 57 -11.04 8.91 -23.26
C ARG A 57 -11.63 8.02 -22.17
N LEU A 58 -12.96 7.85 -22.14
CA LEU A 58 -13.64 6.99 -21.15
C LEU A 58 -13.23 5.52 -21.24
N ARG A 59 -13.08 4.99 -22.48
CA ARG A 59 -12.60 3.61 -22.66
C ARG A 59 -11.18 3.42 -22.13
N ARG A 60 -10.29 4.40 -22.33
CA ARG A 60 -8.92 4.37 -21.78
C ARG A 60 -8.90 4.45 -20.26
N ALA A 61 -9.85 5.16 -19.64
CA ALA A 61 -9.97 5.26 -18.18
C ALA A 61 -10.51 3.98 -17.52
N LYS A 62 -11.11 3.05 -18.30
CA LYS A 62 -11.57 1.77 -17.77
C LYS A 62 -10.36 0.93 -17.30
N PHE A 63 -10.50 0.32 -16.10
CA PHE A 63 -9.48 -0.61 -15.60
C PHE A 63 -9.19 -1.72 -16.63
N ARG A 64 -7.90 -1.96 -16.85
CA ARG A 64 -7.40 -3.02 -17.72
C ARG A 64 -6.01 -3.49 -17.23
N PRO A 65 -5.66 -4.76 -17.45
CA PRO A 65 -4.31 -5.23 -17.18
C PRO A 65 -3.29 -4.45 -18.02
N LEU A 66 -2.13 -4.17 -17.41
CA LEU A 66 -0.99 -3.54 -18.07
C LEU A 66 0.23 -4.42 -17.89
N ILE A 67 1.15 -4.36 -18.86
CA ILE A 67 2.49 -4.93 -18.72
C ILE A 67 3.37 -3.88 -18.05
N ASN A 68 3.93 -4.20 -16.89
CA ASN A 68 4.88 -3.33 -16.23
C ASN A 68 6.27 -3.49 -16.88
N ALA A 69 6.64 -2.53 -17.70
CA ALA A 69 7.95 -2.44 -18.36
C ALA A 69 8.76 -1.23 -17.86
N THR A 70 8.49 -0.75 -16.64
CA THR A 70 9.13 0.46 -16.09
C THR A 70 10.48 0.20 -15.44
N GLY A 71 10.81 -1.05 -15.13
CA GLY A 71 11.97 -1.41 -14.31
C GLY A 71 11.75 -1.18 -12.80
N VAL A 72 10.52 -0.85 -12.37
CA VAL A 72 10.16 -0.65 -10.95
C VAL A 72 9.18 -1.75 -10.54
N LEU A 73 9.56 -2.64 -9.60
CA LEU A 73 8.74 -3.79 -9.23
C LEU A 73 7.46 -3.39 -8.50
N LEU A 74 7.56 -2.54 -7.49
CA LEU A 74 6.42 -2.05 -6.68
C LEU A 74 5.96 -0.66 -7.14
N HIS A 75 5.67 -0.53 -8.43
CA HIS A 75 5.31 0.76 -9.02
C HIS A 75 3.95 1.25 -8.47
N THR A 76 3.94 2.36 -7.75
CA THR A 76 2.77 2.92 -7.04
C THR A 76 1.57 3.12 -7.97
N ASN A 77 1.78 3.73 -9.15
CA ASN A 77 0.71 4.03 -10.10
C ASN A 77 0.20 2.80 -10.88
N LEU A 78 0.90 1.65 -10.78
CA LEU A 78 0.50 0.38 -11.41
C LEU A 78 -0.10 -0.62 -10.42
N GLY A 79 -0.32 -0.21 -9.16
CA GLY A 79 -1.00 -1.02 -8.15
C GLY A 79 -0.06 -1.80 -7.23
N ARG A 80 1.26 -1.54 -7.27
CA ARG A 80 2.30 -2.18 -6.44
C ARG A 80 2.40 -3.69 -6.67
N ALA A 81 2.40 -4.52 -5.59
CA ALA A 81 2.56 -5.97 -5.70
C ALA A 81 1.34 -6.63 -6.35
N PRO A 82 1.51 -7.40 -7.43
CA PRO A 82 0.47 -8.32 -7.87
C PRO A 82 0.22 -9.40 -6.80
N VAL A 83 -1.03 -9.78 -6.64
CA VAL A 83 -1.47 -10.77 -5.63
C VAL A 83 -1.46 -12.17 -6.25
N HIS A 84 -1.07 -13.18 -5.47
CA HIS A 84 -1.06 -14.58 -5.90
C HIS A 84 -2.46 -15.08 -6.28
N ASP A 85 -2.55 -15.97 -7.30
CA ASP A 85 -3.82 -16.45 -7.85
C ASP A 85 -4.71 -17.15 -6.83
N GLU A 86 -4.14 -17.95 -5.90
CA GLU A 86 -4.89 -18.56 -4.81
C GLU A 86 -5.56 -17.51 -3.92
N ALA A 87 -4.85 -16.44 -3.58
CA ALA A 87 -5.39 -15.35 -2.78
C ALA A 87 -6.50 -14.59 -3.52
N VAL A 88 -6.36 -14.39 -4.84
CA VAL A 88 -7.39 -13.82 -5.69
C VAL A 88 -8.62 -14.72 -5.76
N ALA A 89 -8.44 -16.06 -5.89
CA ALA A 89 -9.53 -17.03 -5.93
C ALA A 89 -10.34 -17.01 -4.63
N VAL A 90 -9.68 -17.01 -3.48
CA VAL A 90 -10.36 -16.98 -2.15
C VAL A 90 -11.06 -15.62 -1.94
N ALA A 91 -10.47 -14.50 -2.35
CA ALA A 91 -11.13 -13.20 -2.33
C ALA A 91 -12.38 -13.16 -3.21
N ALA A 92 -12.35 -13.82 -4.37
CA ALA A 92 -13.52 -13.94 -5.25
C ALA A 92 -14.65 -14.76 -4.61
N VAL A 93 -14.32 -15.85 -3.91
CA VAL A 93 -15.29 -16.62 -3.12
C VAL A 93 -15.90 -15.77 -2.02
N ALA A 94 -15.06 -15.05 -1.24
CA ALA A 94 -15.52 -14.15 -0.18
C ALA A 94 -16.41 -13.00 -0.69
N THR A 95 -16.28 -12.64 -1.98
CA THR A 95 -17.14 -11.62 -2.62
C THR A 95 -18.49 -12.20 -3.08
N ARG A 96 -18.53 -13.47 -3.50
CA ARG A 96 -19.70 -14.09 -4.14
C ARG A 96 -20.65 -14.75 -3.15
N SER A 97 -20.22 -15.03 -1.93
CA SER A 97 -20.97 -15.82 -0.95
C SER A 97 -21.07 -15.11 0.40
N TYR A 98 -22.04 -15.55 1.20
CA TYR A 98 -22.02 -15.29 2.63
C TYR A 98 -20.85 -16.04 3.27
N GLY A 99 -20.24 -15.48 4.30
CA GLY A 99 -19.11 -16.07 5.00
C GLY A 99 -19.11 -15.72 6.48
N ASN A 100 -18.23 -16.36 7.22
CA ASN A 100 -18.04 -16.22 8.66
C ASN A 100 -17.21 -14.97 9.05
N LEU A 101 -17.31 -13.89 8.30
CA LEU A 101 -16.49 -12.67 8.47
C LEU A 101 -16.54 -12.07 9.89
N GLU A 102 -17.72 -12.04 10.50
CA GLU A 102 -17.97 -11.63 11.89
C GLU A 102 -18.94 -12.61 12.58
N PHE A 103 -18.96 -13.86 12.15
CA PHE A 103 -19.84 -14.90 12.66
C PHE A 103 -19.00 -16.06 13.18
N ASP A 104 -19.24 -16.46 14.41
CA ASP A 104 -18.59 -17.59 15.05
C ASP A 104 -19.40 -18.85 14.75
N LEU A 105 -18.79 -19.81 14.06
CA LEU A 105 -19.47 -21.04 13.62
C LEU A 105 -19.74 -22.01 14.76
N ASP A 106 -18.95 -21.97 15.84
CA ASP A 106 -19.12 -22.90 16.97
C ASP A 106 -20.21 -22.44 17.91
N THR A 107 -20.29 -21.14 18.17
CA THR A 107 -21.27 -20.56 19.09
C THR A 107 -22.53 -20.08 18.40
N GLY A 108 -22.54 -19.93 17.09
CA GLY A 108 -23.63 -19.32 16.33
C GLY A 108 -23.86 -17.84 16.62
N GLY A 109 -22.89 -17.19 17.28
CA GLY A 109 -22.95 -15.80 17.69
C GLY A 109 -22.06 -14.88 16.85
N ARG A 110 -21.89 -13.64 17.35
CA ARG A 110 -20.99 -12.67 16.73
C ARG A 110 -19.54 -12.99 17.10
N GLY A 111 -18.73 -13.27 16.09
CA GLY A 111 -17.28 -13.46 16.21
C GLY A 111 -16.46 -12.19 15.95
N GLY A 112 -15.14 -12.32 16.07
CA GLY A 112 -14.18 -11.29 15.70
C GLY A 112 -14.09 -11.14 14.18
N ARG A 113 -13.90 -9.90 13.70
CA ARG A 113 -13.70 -9.65 12.26
C ARG A 113 -12.28 -10.00 11.84
N GLY A 114 -12.14 -10.93 10.87
CA GLY A 114 -10.85 -11.29 10.30
C GLY A 114 -9.91 -11.98 11.30
N THR A 115 -10.45 -12.67 12.30
CA THR A 115 -9.70 -13.36 13.35
C THR A 115 -8.64 -14.29 12.75
N TYR A 116 -9.02 -15.09 11.76
CA TYR A 116 -8.10 -16.04 11.12
C TYR A 116 -6.85 -15.35 10.53
N ALA A 117 -7.03 -14.30 9.72
CA ALA A 117 -5.90 -13.56 9.17
C ALA A 117 -5.03 -12.90 10.25
N GLN A 118 -5.64 -12.42 11.35
CA GLN A 118 -4.92 -11.84 12.49
C GLN A 118 -4.10 -12.90 13.22
N GLU A 119 -4.64 -14.09 13.46
CA GLU A 119 -3.94 -15.21 14.09
C GLU A 119 -2.74 -15.69 13.27
N LEU A 120 -2.89 -15.77 11.93
CA LEU A 120 -1.78 -16.09 11.04
C LEU A 120 -0.67 -15.04 11.08
N LEU A 121 -1.02 -13.75 11.14
CA LEU A 121 -0.05 -12.68 11.28
C LEU A 121 0.67 -12.72 12.64
N VAL A 122 -0.03 -13.04 13.72
CA VAL A 122 0.55 -13.29 15.03
C VAL A 122 1.55 -14.46 14.97
N ALA A 123 1.16 -15.58 14.39
CA ALA A 123 2.02 -16.74 14.22
C ALA A 123 3.27 -16.42 13.36
N LEU A 124 3.11 -15.62 12.32
CA LEU A 124 4.17 -15.24 11.40
C LEU A 124 5.19 -14.27 12.02
N THR A 125 4.72 -13.33 12.85
CA THR A 125 5.55 -12.25 13.41
C THR A 125 6.02 -12.49 14.84
N GLY A 126 5.37 -13.40 15.57
CA GLY A 126 5.61 -13.63 17.00
C GLY A 126 4.99 -12.57 17.92
N ALA A 127 4.16 -11.67 17.39
CA ALA A 127 3.50 -10.62 18.19
C ALA A 127 2.39 -11.20 19.08
N GLU A 128 1.97 -10.46 20.12
CA GLU A 128 0.83 -10.85 20.98
C GLU A 128 -0.51 -10.71 20.28
N SER A 129 -0.64 -9.72 19.40
CA SER A 129 -1.90 -9.41 18.69
C SER A 129 -1.65 -8.74 17.37
N ALA A 130 -2.68 -8.76 16.49
CA ALA A 130 -2.67 -8.09 15.20
C ALA A 130 -3.98 -7.34 14.94
N LEU A 131 -3.91 -6.24 14.19
CA LEU A 131 -5.04 -5.51 13.66
C LEU A 131 -4.81 -5.20 12.19
N ILE A 132 -5.82 -5.44 11.35
CA ILE A 132 -5.75 -5.17 9.92
C ILE A 132 -6.74 -4.05 9.58
N VAL A 133 -6.24 -3.03 8.90
CA VAL A 133 -6.99 -1.87 8.41
C VAL A 133 -6.78 -1.70 6.90
N ASN A 134 -7.46 -0.74 6.28
CA ASN A 134 -7.52 -0.63 4.82
C ASN A 134 -6.20 -0.23 4.12
N ASN A 135 -5.28 0.43 4.81
CA ASN A 135 -3.92 0.75 4.32
C ASN A 135 -3.01 1.19 5.47
N ASN A 136 -1.70 1.30 5.23
CA ASN A 136 -0.73 1.64 6.27
C ASN A 136 -0.86 3.08 6.80
N ALA A 137 -1.29 4.03 5.98
CA ALA A 137 -1.60 5.38 6.45
C ALA A 137 -2.73 5.37 7.49
N ALA A 138 -3.75 4.50 7.29
CA ALA A 138 -4.81 4.29 8.27
C ALA A 138 -4.30 3.57 9.54
N ALA A 139 -3.34 2.65 9.43
CA ALA A 139 -2.71 2.02 10.59
C ALA A 139 -2.00 3.06 11.46
N LEU A 140 -1.20 3.91 10.85
CA LEU A 140 -0.52 5.00 11.55
C LEU A 140 -1.50 6.03 12.12
N LEU A 141 -2.49 6.48 11.34
CA LEU A 141 -3.55 7.40 11.80
C LEU A 141 -4.25 6.86 13.05
N MET A 142 -4.60 5.58 13.04
CA MET A 142 -5.29 4.93 14.15
C MET A 142 -4.42 4.85 15.40
N THR A 143 -3.14 4.48 15.25
CA THR A 143 -2.17 4.44 16.33
C THR A 143 -1.98 5.82 16.97
N LEU A 144 -1.80 6.84 16.14
CA LEU A 144 -1.67 8.22 16.59
C LEU A 144 -2.93 8.72 17.30
N ALA A 145 -4.11 8.49 16.73
CA ALA A 145 -5.38 8.95 17.29
C ALA A 145 -5.77 8.25 18.60
N ALA A 146 -5.44 6.95 18.71
CA ALA A 146 -5.80 6.17 19.88
C ALA A 146 -4.80 6.35 21.04
N ILE A 147 -3.51 6.50 20.76
CA ILE A 147 -2.44 6.51 21.78
C ILE A 147 -1.83 7.89 21.94
N GLY A 148 -1.57 8.63 20.85
CA GLY A 148 -0.85 9.90 20.86
C GLY A 148 -1.62 11.11 21.33
N LYS A 149 -2.94 11.01 21.53
CA LYS A 149 -3.86 12.15 21.63
C LYS A 149 -3.66 13.05 22.87
N THR A 150 -3.28 12.54 24.01
CA THR A 150 -3.30 13.30 25.28
C THR A 150 -1.98 13.96 25.63
N GLY A 151 -0.83 13.39 25.33
CA GLY A 151 0.50 13.92 25.69
C GLY A 151 1.33 14.39 24.51
N GLY A 152 1.26 13.68 23.44
CA GLY A 152 2.04 13.96 22.23
C GLY A 152 2.82 12.73 21.73
N VAL A 153 3.33 12.87 20.54
CA VAL A 153 4.10 11.85 19.84
C VAL A 153 5.50 12.40 19.54
N VAL A 154 6.51 11.80 20.11
CA VAL A 154 7.90 12.17 19.86
C VAL A 154 8.38 11.46 18.60
N VAL A 155 8.86 12.22 17.63
CA VAL A 155 9.32 11.72 16.34
C VAL A 155 10.56 12.46 15.86
N SER A 156 11.50 11.76 15.22
CA SER A 156 12.68 12.37 14.61
C SER A 156 12.31 13.32 13.48
N ARG A 157 12.89 14.52 13.45
CA ARG A 157 12.75 15.46 12.32
C ARG A 157 13.25 14.84 11.01
N GLY A 158 14.27 14.01 11.05
CA GLY A 158 14.79 13.28 9.89
C GLY A 158 13.87 12.19 9.36
N GLU A 159 12.80 11.84 10.10
CA GLU A 159 11.81 10.82 9.74
C GLU A 159 10.45 11.41 9.34
N LEU A 160 10.35 12.75 9.21
CA LEU A 160 9.16 13.44 8.70
C LEU A 160 9.09 13.32 7.18
N ILE A 161 8.62 12.16 6.73
CA ILE A 161 8.64 11.78 5.32
C ILE A 161 7.49 12.36 4.51
N GLU A 162 7.71 12.53 3.20
CA GLU A 162 6.68 12.66 2.18
C GLU A 162 6.76 11.43 1.26
N ILE A 163 5.64 10.74 1.05
CA ILE A 163 5.53 9.56 0.20
C ILE A 163 4.54 9.86 -0.93
N GLY A 164 4.62 9.13 -2.04
CA GLY A 164 3.86 9.33 -3.27
C GLY A 164 2.41 9.81 -3.10
N GLY A 165 2.00 10.74 -3.96
CA GLY A 165 0.67 11.35 -3.90
C GLY A 165 0.52 12.48 -2.87
N SER A 166 1.64 13.11 -2.45
CA SER A 166 1.66 14.22 -1.48
C SER A 166 1.25 13.81 -0.05
N TYR A 167 1.40 12.53 0.31
CA TYR A 167 1.22 12.08 1.68
C TYR A 167 2.38 12.57 2.55
N ARG A 168 2.08 13.42 3.53
CA ARG A 168 3.05 13.98 4.47
C ARG A 168 2.74 13.54 5.90
N LEU A 169 3.76 13.00 6.58
CA LEU A 169 3.59 12.56 7.96
C LEU A 169 3.09 13.68 8.91
N PRO A 170 3.59 14.92 8.88
CA PRO A 170 3.07 15.99 9.73
C PRO A 170 1.58 16.25 9.55
N GLU A 171 1.08 16.25 8.30
CA GLU A 171 -0.35 16.47 8.00
C GLU A 171 -1.22 15.32 8.53
N LEU A 172 -0.72 14.07 8.46
CA LEU A 172 -1.40 12.92 9.04
C LEU A 172 -1.46 13.01 10.57
N MET A 173 -0.36 13.42 11.20
CA MET A 173 -0.30 13.62 12.66
C MET A 173 -1.31 14.69 13.11
N GLU A 174 -1.38 15.82 12.41
CA GLU A 174 -2.38 16.87 12.65
C GLU A 174 -3.80 16.32 12.49
N ALA A 175 -4.08 15.59 11.41
CA ALA A 175 -5.39 14.97 11.14
C ALA A 175 -5.79 13.94 12.20
N SER A 176 -4.83 13.28 12.85
CA SER A 176 -5.08 12.34 13.95
C SER A 176 -5.50 13.02 15.26
N GLY A 177 -5.24 14.32 15.38
CA GLY A 177 -5.38 15.09 16.62
C GLY A 177 -4.24 14.86 17.63
N ALA A 178 -3.20 14.13 17.26
CA ALA A 178 -2.00 13.95 18.08
C ALA A 178 -1.11 15.21 17.99
N ARG A 179 -0.54 15.60 19.12
CA ARG A 179 0.45 16.69 19.15
C ARG A 179 1.81 16.16 18.75
N MET A 180 2.34 16.62 17.62
CA MET A 180 3.68 16.28 17.18
C MET A 180 4.75 16.94 18.04
N VAL A 181 5.75 16.19 18.48
CA VAL A 181 6.93 16.64 19.23
C VAL A 181 8.16 16.24 18.44
N GLU A 182 8.65 17.16 17.60
CA GLU A 182 9.85 16.93 16.80
C GLU A 182 11.11 16.94 17.67
N VAL A 183 12.02 15.99 17.39
CA VAL A 183 13.33 15.91 18.05
C VAL A 183 14.47 15.77 17.06
N GLY A 184 15.68 16.18 17.46
CA GLY A 184 16.86 16.16 16.61
C GLY A 184 16.82 17.15 15.44
N THR A 185 17.54 16.82 14.40
CA THR A 185 17.66 17.61 13.18
C THR A 185 17.43 16.73 11.94
N THR A 186 17.45 17.34 10.75
CA THR A 186 17.23 16.63 9.46
C THR A 186 18.13 15.41 9.27
N ASN A 187 19.41 15.52 9.68
CA ASN A 187 20.43 14.50 9.43
C ASN A 187 20.93 13.82 10.71
N ARG A 188 20.57 14.33 11.90
CA ARG A 188 21.03 13.74 13.16
C ARG A 188 19.96 13.78 14.23
N THR A 189 19.63 12.60 14.73
CA THR A 189 18.76 12.43 15.89
C THR A 189 19.34 11.36 16.78
N ARG A 190 19.64 11.72 18.02
CA ARG A 190 20.21 10.82 19.03
C ARG A 190 19.13 10.37 20.00
N ILE A 191 19.41 9.28 20.70
CA ILE A 191 18.50 8.82 21.77
C ILE A 191 18.29 9.90 22.84
N ALA A 192 19.30 10.70 23.15
CA ALA A 192 19.19 11.82 24.11
C ALA A 192 18.16 12.87 23.67
N ASP A 193 17.97 13.09 22.37
CA ASP A 193 16.95 14.00 21.86
C ASP A 193 15.54 13.47 22.15
N TYR A 194 15.31 12.16 22.01
CA TYR A 194 14.07 11.50 22.42
C TYR A 194 13.88 11.56 23.92
N ALA A 195 14.91 11.19 24.70
CA ALA A 195 14.85 11.16 26.17
C ALA A 195 14.48 12.51 26.76
N ALA A 196 14.99 13.60 26.19
CA ALA A 196 14.69 14.97 26.65
C ALA A 196 13.20 15.35 26.51
N ARG A 197 12.42 14.64 25.72
CA ARG A 197 11.01 14.93 25.45
C ARG A 197 10.07 13.78 25.81
N ALA A 198 10.61 12.63 26.21
CA ALA A 198 9.83 11.40 26.48
C ALA A 198 8.86 11.54 27.66
N ALA A 199 9.21 12.31 28.69
CA ALA A 199 8.35 12.49 29.87
C ALA A 199 7.00 13.18 29.55
N ASP A 200 6.94 13.97 28.48
CA ASP A 200 5.74 14.68 28.04
C ASP A 200 5.02 13.96 26.88
N ALA A 201 5.39 12.72 26.60
CA ALA A 201 4.88 11.96 25.47
C ALA A 201 3.95 10.83 25.89
N ASN A 202 3.04 10.45 24.97
CA ASN A 202 2.24 9.23 25.06
C ASN A 202 2.72 8.15 24.10
N LEU A 203 3.61 8.52 23.16
CA LEU A 203 4.15 7.61 22.16
C LEU A 203 5.51 8.08 21.68
N LEU A 204 6.48 7.18 21.64
CA LEU A 204 7.71 7.33 20.87
C LEU A 204 7.46 6.74 19.48
N LEU A 205 7.70 7.50 18.43
CA LEU A 205 7.47 7.06 17.06
C LEU A 205 8.77 7.07 16.26
N LYS A 206 9.01 5.95 15.57
CA LYS A 206 10.02 5.83 14.54
C LYS A 206 9.32 5.56 13.20
N VAL A 207 9.83 6.18 12.13
CA VAL A 207 9.32 5.96 10.77
C VAL A 207 10.47 5.64 9.84
N HIS A 208 10.37 4.51 9.14
CA HIS A 208 11.40 4.11 8.18
C HIS A 208 11.34 4.97 6.91
N PRO A 209 12.44 5.62 6.51
CA PRO A 209 12.50 6.39 5.26
C PRO A 209 12.64 5.46 4.06
N SER A 210 11.54 4.80 3.67
CA SER A 210 11.52 3.74 2.66
C SER A 210 11.83 4.20 1.23
N ASN A 211 11.78 5.51 0.94
CA ASN A 211 11.89 6.07 -0.40
C ASN A 211 13.06 7.03 -0.61
N TYR A 212 13.88 7.26 0.41
CA TYR A 212 15.09 8.06 0.29
C TYR A 212 16.16 7.64 1.30
N ARG A 213 17.40 8.04 1.06
CA ARG A 213 18.51 7.88 2.01
C ARG A 213 19.22 9.20 2.20
N VAL A 214 19.55 9.54 3.44
CA VAL A 214 20.44 10.67 3.77
C VAL A 214 21.84 10.11 3.91
N VAL A 215 22.78 10.66 3.14
CA VAL A 215 24.17 10.20 3.08
C VAL A 215 25.10 11.30 3.61
N GLY A 216 26.15 10.93 4.33
CA GLY A 216 27.14 11.84 4.89
C GLY A 216 27.16 11.82 6.41
N PHE A 217 27.18 12.98 7.05
CA PHE A 217 27.21 13.10 8.51
C PHE A 217 25.82 12.87 9.11
N THR A 218 25.38 11.61 9.13
CA THR A 218 24.07 11.19 9.63
C THR A 218 24.16 10.40 10.92
N GLU A 219 23.12 10.48 11.74
CA GLU A 219 22.95 9.68 12.96
C GLU A 219 21.45 9.53 13.24
N SER A 220 20.98 8.32 13.56
CA SER A 220 19.60 8.06 13.92
C SER A 220 19.54 7.20 15.18
N ALA A 221 18.57 7.44 16.04
CA ALA A 221 18.28 6.54 17.16
C ALA A 221 17.90 5.17 16.63
N THR A 222 18.54 4.12 17.14
CA THR A 222 18.23 2.74 16.75
C THR A 222 16.97 2.23 17.43
N SER A 223 16.35 1.18 16.87
CA SER A 223 15.19 0.54 17.49
C SER A 223 15.50 0.04 18.89
N ASN A 224 16.64 -0.63 19.11
CA ASN A 224 17.07 -1.08 20.44
C ASN A 224 17.13 0.06 21.47
N GLN A 225 17.72 1.20 21.09
CA GLN A 225 17.78 2.38 21.98
C GLN A 225 16.39 2.92 22.33
N LEU A 226 15.46 2.89 21.36
CA LEU A 226 14.09 3.36 21.58
C LEU A 226 13.28 2.38 22.43
N VAL A 227 13.50 1.08 22.31
CA VAL A 227 12.93 0.06 23.20
C VAL A 227 13.43 0.27 24.62
N GLU A 228 14.74 0.37 24.85
CA GLU A 228 15.32 0.64 26.16
C GLU A 228 14.77 1.94 26.79
N LEU A 229 14.65 3.00 25.99
CA LEU A 229 14.07 4.27 26.48
C LEU A 229 12.59 4.11 26.82
N SER A 230 11.80 3.43 25.96
CA SER A 230 10.38 3.13 26.18
C SER A 230 10.15 2.46 27.53
N GLU A 231 10.94 1.42 27.84
CA GLU A 231 10.90 0.72 29.12
C GLU A 231 11.24 1.63 30.32
N GLN A 232 12.28 2.47 30.17
CA GLN A 232 12.75 3.37 31.25
C GLN A 232 11.71 4.45 31.59
N VAL A 233 11.01 5.00 30.57
CA VAL A 233 10.07 6.11 30.76
C VAL A 233 8.62 5.66 30.82
N HIS A 234 8.34 4.37 30.59
CA HIS A 234 7.00 3.79 30.52
C HIS A 234 6.09 4.47 29.48
N VAL A 235 6.68 4.80 28.34
CA VAL A 235 5.99 5.39 27.18
C VAL A 235 6.11 4.42 26.01
N PRO A 236 5.02 3.93 25.41
CA PRO A 236 5.08 2.93 24.33
C PRO A 236 5.86 3.44 23.12
N TYR A 237 6.55 2.51 22.48
CA TYR A 237 7.30 2.73 21.26
C TYR A 237 6.62 2.07 20.06
N ALA A 238 6.37 2.84 18.99
CA ALA A 238 5.83 2.35 17.74
C ALA A 238 6.81 2.58 16.59
N TYR A 239 6.91 1.59 15.70
CA TYR A 239 7.70 1.68 14.49
C TYR A 239 6.85 1.48 13.24
N ASP A 240 6.75 2.50 12.40
CA ASP A 240 6.22 2.37 11.04
C ASP A 240 7.35 1.94 10.11
N VAL A 241 7.49 0.62 9.93
CA VAL A 241 8.47 0.04 8.99
C VAL A 241 8.02 0.19 7.55
N GLY A 242 6.74 0.30 7.31
CA GLY A 242 6.11 0.66 6.05
C GLY A 242 6.27 -0.34 4.89
N SER A 243 7.42 -0.98 4.74
CA SER A 243 7.74 -1.87 3.60
C SER A 243 7.10 -3.24 3.67
N GLY A 244 6.91 -3.79 4.86
CA GLY A 244 6.32 -5.11 5.06
C GLY A 244 7.27 -6.27 4.78
N LEU A 245 8.58 -6.08 4.94
CA LEU A 245 9.54 -7.18 5.04
C LEU A 245 9.24 -7.95 6.31
N ILE A 246 8.87 -9.22 6.20
CA ILE A 246 8.50 -10.04 7.36
C ILE A 246 9.70 -10.45 8.17
N ASP A 247 10.78 -10.85 7.52
CA ASP A 247 11.99 -11.35 8.18
C ASP A 247 13.25 -10.83 7.46
N GLU A 248 14.13 -10.15 8.19
CA GLU A 248 15.40 -9.60 7.67
C GLU A 248 16.30 -10.69 7.08
N SER A 249 16.25 -11.93 7.61
CA SER A 249 17.01 -13.06 7.10
C SER A 249 16.47 -13.61 5.79
N SER A 250 15.22 -13.29 5.43
CA SER A 250 14.52 -13.75 4.23
C SER A 250 14.69 -15.25 3.98
N PRO A 251 14.27 -16.13 4.93
CA PRO A 251 14.62 -17.56 4.93
C PRO A 251 14.08 -18.34 3.72
N TRP A 252 13.18 -17.73 2.94
CA TRP A 252 12.66 -18.26 1.68
C TRP A 252 13.61 -18.07 0.49
N ILE A 253 14.66 -17.25 0.62
CA ILE A 253 15.67 -17.03 -0.41
C ILE A 253 16.88 -17.91 -0.12
N ALA A 254 17.38 -18.61 -1.13
CA ALA A 254 18.61 -19.40 -0.97
C ALA A 254 19.83 -18.50 -0.80
N GLY A 255 20.61 -18.71 0.26
CA GLY A 255 21.81 -17.92 0.56
C GLY A 255 21.52 -16.70 1.44
N PRO A 256 22.47 -15.74 1.54
CA PRO A 256 22.29 -14.53 2.34
C PRO A 256 21.22 -13.61 1.73
N PRO A 257 20.58 -12.75 2.54
CA PRO A 257 19.67 -11.73 2.02
C PRO A 257 20.32 -10.90 0.92
N PRO A 258 19.59 -10.59 -0.16
CA PRO A 258 20.14 -9.78 -1.25
C PRO A 258 20.56 -8.39 -0.79
N ALA A 259 21.56 -7.81 -1.44
CA ALA A 259 22.10 -6.51 -1.10
C ALA A 259 21.04 -5.37 -1.11
N TRP A 260 20.01 -5.49 -1.94
CA TRP A 260 18.91 -4.53 -2.01
C TRP A 260 17.96 -4.55 -0.79
N LEU A 261 18.04 -5.59 0.07
CA LEU A 261 17.34 -5.63 1.36
C LEU A 261 18.17 -5.06 2.52
N LEU A 262 19.44 -4.71 2.30
CA LEU A 262 20.30 -4.22 3.38
C LEU A 262 19.76 -2.93 3.99
N GLY A 263 19.49 -2.99 5.31
CA GLY A 263 18.94 -1.87 6.07
C GLY A 263 17.42 -1.74 6.02
N GLU A 264 16.73 -2.68 5.36
CA GLU A 264 15.29 -2.77 5.41
C GLU A 264 14.87 -3.49 6.70
N PRO A 265 14.03 -2.87 7.57
CA PRO A 265 13.67 -3.48 8.85
C PRO A 265 12.66 -4.63 8.64
N GLY A 266 12.92 -5.75 9.31
CA GLY A 266 11.99 -6.89 9.36
C GLY A 266 10.97 -6.73 10.48
N VAL A 267 9.71 -6.99 10.19
CA VAL A 267 8.61 -6.91 11.18
C VAL A 267 8.87 -7.85 12.34
N ARG A 268 9.29 -9.08 12.05
CA ARG A 268 9.58 -10.10 13.07
C ARG A 268 10.69 -9.66 14.01
N GLN A 269 11.80 -9.14 13.47
CA GLN A 269 12.92 -8.67 14.27
C GLN A 269 12.54 -7.46 15.14
N GLU A 270 11.66 -6.59 14.67
CA GLU A 270 11.18 -5.48 15.50
C GLU A 270 10.30 -5.97 16.66
N VAL A 271 9.44 -6.96 16.42
CA VAL A 271 8.68 -7.61 17.50
C VAL A 271 9.61 -8.31 18.50
N GLU A 272 10.61 -9.05 18.02
CA GLU A 272 11.62 -9.73 18.85
C GLU A 272 12.48 -8.76 19.68
N ARG A 273 12.72 -7.53 19.17
CA ARG A 273 13.43 -6.46 19.90
C ARG A 273 12.60 -5.86 21.03
N GLY A 274 11.29 -6.09 21.05
CA GLY A 274 10.39 -5.53 22.06
C GLY A 274 9.70 -4.23 21.64
N THR A 275 9.63 -3.93 20.33
CA THR A 275 8.83 -2.82 19.83
C THR A 275 7.35 -3.05 20.16
N ASP A 276 6.72 -2.12 20.87
CA ASP A 276 5.34 -2.29 21.34
C ASP A 276 4.34 -2.39 20.18
N LEU A 277 4.53 -1.61 19.10
CA LEU A 277 3.70 -1.65 17.91
C LEU A 277 4.56 -1.53 16.64
N THR A 278 4.42 -2.46 15.73
CA THR A 278 5.04 -2.41 14.40
C THR A 278 3.95 -2.32 13.33
N MET A 279 4.09 -1.35 12.41
CA MET A 279 3.12 -1.09 11.35
C MET A 279 3.73 -1.28 9.97
N PHE A 280 2.96 -1.84 9.03
CA PHE A 280 3.44 -2.06 7.66
C PHE A 280 2.32 -2.19 6.63
N SER A 281 2.70 -2.04 5.34
CA SER A 281 1.81 -2.20 4.19
C SER A 281 1.72 -3.65 3.74
N GLY A 282 0.51 -4.13 3.44
CA GLY A 282 0.31 -5.47 2.89
C GLY A 282 0.70 -5.61 1.41
N ASP A 283 0.69 -4.52 0.65
CA ASP A 283 0.84 -4.48 -0.81
C ASP A 283 2.26 -4.10 -1.30
N LYS A 284 3.26 -4.24 -0.42
CA LYS A 284 4.67 -4.00 -0.77
C LYS A 284 5.47 -5.31 -0.68
N LEU A 285 6.53 -5.36 0.15
CA LEU A 285 7.39 -6.55 0.30
C LEU A 285 6.64 -7.77 0.86
N PHE A 286 5.56 -7.56 1.60
CA PHE A 286 4.67 -8.64 2.03
C PHE A 286 4.01 -9.35 0.84
N GLY A 287 3.80 -8.66 -0.29
CA GLY A 287 3.28 -9.24 -1.53
C GLY A 287 1.80 -9.58 -1.52
N GLY A 288 1.04 -9.00 -0.60
CA GLY A 288 -0.40 -9.18 -0.46
C GLY A 288 -1.23 -8.06 -1.08
N PRO A 289 -2.55 -8.06 -0.86
CA PRO A 289 -3.42 -6.95 -1.24
C PRO A 289 -3.17 -5.73 -0.36
N GLN A 290 -3.64 -4.55 -0.83
CA GLN A 290 -3.55 -3.32 -0.05
C GLN A 290 -4.23 -3.48 1.30
N ALA A 291 -3.45 -3.31 2.36
CA ALA A 291 -3.88 -3.26 3.75
C ALA A 291 -2.83 -2.52 4.60
N GLY A 292 -3.25 -2.01 5.74
CA GLY A 292 -2.36 -1.63 6.83
C GLY A 292 -2.41 -2.70 7.92
N ILE A 293 -1.27 -3.12 8.38
CA ILE A 293 -1.15 -4.16 9.39
C ILE A 293 -0.43 -3.57 10.60
N ILE A 294 -1.00 -3.75 11.78
CA ILE A 294 -0.43 -3.38 13.08
C ILE A 294 -0.25 -4.67 13.85
N VAL A 295 0.96 -4.96 14.30
CA VAL A 295 1.28 -6.11 15.17
C VAL A 295 2.00 -5.62 16.41
N GLY A 296 1.87 -6.33 17.53
CA GLY A 296 2.57 -6.00 18.78
C GLY A 296 1.74 -6.26 20.02
N ASN A 297 1.85 -5.38 21.02
CA ASN A 297 1.25 -5.51 22.34
C ASN A 297 -0.28 -5.57 22.29
N GLY A 298 -0.84 -6.58 22.96
CA GLY A 298 -2.27 -6.91 22.92
C GLY A 298 -3.17 -5.81 23.49
N ASP A 299 -2.77 -5.15 24.56
CA ASP A 299 -3.55 -4.10 25.22
C ASP A 299 -3.57 -2.82 24.36
N LEU A 300 -2.46 -2.44 23.74
CA LEU A 300 -2.39 -1.31 22.84
C LEU A 300 -3.23 -1.55 21.57
N ILE A 301 -3.14 -2.76 20.99
CA ILE A 301 -3.96 -3.14 19.83
C ILE A 301 -5.46 -3.13 20.21
N LYS A 302 -5.82 -3.60 21.40
CA LYS A 302 -7.19 -3.53 21.90
C LYS A 302 -7.67 -2.08 22.05
N GLN A 303 -6.82 -1.18 22.55
CA GLN A 303 -7.10 0.25 22.65
C GLN A 303 -7.34 0.87 21.24
N ILE A 304 -6.47 0.59 20.27
CA ILE A 304 -6.62 1.03 18.87
C ILE A 304 -7.92 0.51 18.27
N LYS A 305 -8.20 -0.78 18.45
CA LYS A 305 -9.41 -1.45 17.95
C LYS A 305 -10.69 -0.87 18.55
N GLY A 306 -10.64 -0.38 19.78
CA GLY A 306 -11.74 0.27 20.49
C GLY A 306 -12.01 1.70 20.05
N HIS A 307 -11.12 2.35 19.32
CA HIS A 307 -11.28 3.73 18.88
C HIS A 307 -12.40 3.86 17.84
N PRO A 308 -13.25 4.91 17.88
CA PRO A 308 -14.37 5.09 16.94
C PRO A 308 -13.96 5.06 15.46
N LEU A 309 -12.80 5.59 15.11
CA LEU A 309 -12.27 5.57 13.75
C LEU A 309 -11.97 4.15 13.24
N ALA A 310 -11.81 3.12 14.10
CA ALA A 310 -11.57 1.76 13.67
C ALA A 310 -12.66 1.22 12.73
N ARG A 311 -13.89 1.74 12.88
CA ARG A 311 -14.97 1.39 11.97
C ARG A 311 -14.82 2.02 10.58
N ALA A 312 -14.31 3.24 10.52
CA ALA A 312 -14.13 3.99 9.26
C ALA A 312 -13.01 3.40 8.39
N VAL A 313 -11.98 2.80 9.03
CA VAL A 313 -10.80 2.23 8.34
C VAL A 313 -10.88 0.71 8.19
N ARG A 314 -12.06 0.12 8.33
CA ARG A 314 -12.27 -1.33 8.18
C ARG A 314 -11.85 -1.84 6.82
N VAL A 315 -11.04 -2.88 6.83
CA VAL A 315 -10.68 -3.61 5.63
C VAL A 315 -11.84 -4.52 5.17
N PRO A 316 -12.10 -4.66 3.86
CA PRO A 316 -13.14 -5.55 3.33
C PRO A 316 -12.85 -7.03 3.58
N GLY A 317 -13.91 -7.88 3.60
CA GLY A 317 -13.79 -9.32 3.77
C GLY A 317 -12.90 -10.01 2.73
N PRO A 318 -13.06 -9.70 1.43
CA PRO A 318 -12.19 -10.25 0.38
C PRO A 318 -10.69 -9.97 0.60
N THR A 319 -10.36 -8.78 1.08
CA THR A 319 -8.97 -8.42 1.43
C THR A 319 -8.45 -9.25 2.61
N LEU A 320 -9.27 -9.47 3.65
CA LEU A 320 -8.89 -10.33 4.78
C LEU A 320 -8.64 -11.77 4.33
N ALA A 321 -9.50 -12.29 3.46
CA ALA A 321 -9.37 -13.64 2.92
C ALA A 321 -8.09 -13.79 2.08
N ALA A 322 -7.77 -12.81 1.22
CA ALA A 322 -6.54 -12.81 0.44
C ALA A 322 -5.28 -12.67 1.32
N LEU A 323 -5.32 -11.80 2.35
CA LEU A 323 -4.19 -11.66 3.29
C LEU A 323 -3.92 -12.95 4.06
N ALA A 324 -4.96 -13.68 4.44
CA ALA A 324 -4.81 -14.97 5.11
C ALA A 324 -4.00 -15.95 4.23
N VAL A 325 -4.35 -16.08 2.95
CA VAL A 325 -3.62 -16.94 2.01
C VAL A 325 -2.15 -16.52 1.88
N ILE A 326 -1.86 -15.22 1.78
CA ILE A 326 -0.46 -14.75 1.72
C ILE A 326 0.29 -15.10 3.00
N ALA A 327 -0.33 -14.93 4.17
CA ALA A 327 0.29 -15.31 5.44
C ALA A 327 0.53 -16.84 5.55
N GLU A 328 -0.43 -17.66 5.09
CA GLU A 328 -0.26 -19.11 4.95
C GLU A 328 0.93 -19.47 4.07
N MET A 329 1.09 -18.82 2.91
CA MET A 329 2.22 -19.09 2.02
C MET A 329 3.58 -18.84 2.68
N TYR A 330 3.70 -17.81 3.53
CA TYR A 330 4.91 -17.62 4.33
C TYR A 330 5.11 -18.73 5.36
N LEU A 331 4.05 -19.10 6.09
CA LEU A 331 4.10 -20.13 7.14
C LEU A 331 4.39 -21.52 6.57
N ASP A 332 3.90 -21.80 5.36
CA ASP A 332 4.11 -23.06 4.64
C ASP A 332 5.44 -23.12 3.86
N GLY A 333 6.28 -22.08 3.94
CA GLY A 333 7.56 -22.00 3.21
C GLY A 333 7.40 -21.76 1.69
N ARG A 334 6.25 -21.28 1.25
CA ARG A 334 5.90 -21.02 -0.16
C ARG A 334 6.08 -19.54 -0.56
N ALA A 335 6.79 -18.74 0.23
CA ALA A 335 6.92 -17.30 0.00
C ALA A 335 7.48 -16.93 -1.38
N LEU A 336 8.34 -17.79 -1.99
CA LEU A 336 8.85 -17.58 -3.36
C LEU A 336 7.78 -17.68 -4.45
N GLU A 337 6.63 -18.28 -4.18
CA GLU A 337 5.51 -18.34 -5.11
C GLU A 337 4.74 -16.99 -5.14
N ILE A 338 4.87 -16.16 -4.10
CA ILE A 338 4.29 -14.82 -4.06
C ILE A 338 4.91 -14.00 -5.21
N PRO A 339 4.08 -13.38 -6.08
CA PRO A 339 4.56 -12.73 -7.30
C PRO A 339 5.67 -11.70 -7.07
N PHE A 340 5.61 -10.92 -5.99
CA PHE A 340 6.68 -9.98 -5.65
C PHE A 340 8.03 -10.72 -5.49
N TRP A 341 8.08 -11.76 -4.66
CA TRP A 341 9.32 -12.50 -4.41
C TRP A 341 9.81 -13.25 -5.63
N SER A 342 8.89 -13.86 -6.39
CA SER A 342 9.22 -14.50 -7.67
C SER A 342 9.85 -13.53 -8.68
N MET A 343 9.37 -12.28 -8.75
CA MET A 343 9.98 -11.26 -9.61
C MET A 343 11.30 -10.74 -9.06
N ALA A 344 11.37 -10.46 -7.76
CA ALA A 344 12.54 -9.85 -7.11
C ALA A 344 13.76 -10.82 -7.04
N THR A 345 13.50 -12.12 -7.09
CA THR A 345 14.54 -13.17 -7.08
C THR A 345 14.78 -13.80 -8.44
N ALA A 346 14.14 -13.29 -9.52
CA ALA A 346 14.37 -13.80 -10.86
C ALA A 346 15.85 -13.66 -11.26
N THR A 347 16.44 -14.76 -11.74
CA THR A 347 17.86 -14.74 -12.15
C THR A 347 18.06 -14.04 -13.48
N TYR A 348 19.29 -13.57 -13.73
CA TYR A 348 19.66 -12.94 -14.99
C TYR A 348 19.37 -13.87 -16.18
N GLU A 349 19.73 -15.16 -16.07
CA GLU A 349 19.52 -16.17 -17.11
C GLU A 349 18.03 -16.39 -17.41
N ALA A 350 17.18 -16.39 -16.38
CA ALA A 350 15.73 -16.50 -16.57
C ALA A 350 15.13 -15.28 -17.29
N LEU A 351 15.65 -14.08 -17.00
CA LEU A 351 15.24 -12.85 -17.67
C LEU A 351 15.74 -12.81 -19.11
N GLU A 352 16.97 -13.23 -19.36
CA GLU A 352 17.56 -13.34 -20.70
C GLU A 352 16.77 -14.31 -21.59
N ALA A 353 16.39 -15.47 -21.05
CA ALA A 353 15.56 -16.45 -21.78
C ALA A 353 14.17 -15.88 -22.14
N ARG A 354 13.54 -15.10 -21.25
CA ARG A 354 12.27 -14.41 -21.53
C ARG A 354 12.43 -13.36 -22.62
N LEU A 355 13.53 -12.59 -22.61
CA LEU A 355 13.83 -11.58 -23.62
C LEU A 355 14.09 -12.21 -24.99
N ALA A 356 14.81 -13.35 -25.05
CA ALA A 356 14.99 -14.09 -26.30
C ALA A 356 13.65 -14.45 -26.93
N ALA A 357 12.70 -14.97 -26.15
CA ALA A 357 11.35 -15.29 -26.64
C ALA A 357 10.58 -14.06 -27.15
N VAL A 358 10.79 -12.89 -26.56
CA VAL A 358 10.17 -11.62 -27.02
C VAL A 358 10.77 -11.18 -28.38
N ILE A 359 12.08 -11.30 -28.55
CA ILE A 359 12.76 -11.00 -29.82
C ILE A 359 12.31 -11.97 -30.90
N ASP A 360 12.25 -13.28 -30.61
CA ASP A 360 11.79 -14.32 -31.54
C ASP A 360 10.32 -14.08 -31.98
N ALA A 361 9.52 -13.45 -31.13
CA ALA A 361 8.16 -13.03 -31.46
C ALA A 361 8.11 -11.78 -32.37
N GLY A 362 9.25 -11.25 -32.82
CA GLY A 362 9.36 -10.16 -33.79
C GLY A 362 9.46 -8.76 -33.21
N ILE A 363 9.79 -8.62 -31.94
CA ILE A 363 10.07 -7.30 -31.36
C ILE A 363 11.53 -6.93 -31.66
N GLU A 364 11.74 -5.89 -32.46
CA GLU A 364 13.07 -5.37 -32.77
C GLU A 364 13.63 -4.57 -31.58
N GLY A 365 14.90 -4.83 -31.20
CA GLY A 365 15.57 -4.12 -30.12
C GLY A 365 16.95 -4.70 -29.80
N THR A 366 17.68 -3.97 -28.98
CA THR A 366 18.97 -4.44 -28.42
C THR A 366 18.79 -4.74 -26.95
N VAL A 367 19.19 -5.93 -26.52
CA VAL A 367 19.19 -6.31 -25.09
C VAL A 367 20.39 -5.66 -24.41
N ILE A 368 20.13 -4.92 -23.34
CA ILE A 368 21.16 -4.33 -22.48
C ILE A 368 20.96 -4.79 -21.04
N GLY A 369 22.07 -4.94 -20.30
CA GLY A 369 22.02 -5.18 -18.85
C GLY A 369 21.50 -3.93 -18.13
N SER A 370 20.55 -4.12 -17.20
CA SER A 370 20.05 -3.06 -16.33
C SER A 370 19.62 -3.62 -14.99
N GLU A 371 19.43 -2.73 -14.00
CA GLU A 371 18.94 -3.10 -12.67
C GLU A 371 17.50 -2.62 -12.49
N SER A 372 16.66 -3.46 -11.90
CA SER A 372 15.31 -3.08 -11.48
C SER A 372 15.35 -2.43 -10.11
N LEU A 373 14.45 -1.46 -9.89
CA LEU A 373 14.25 -0.80 -8.61
C LEU A 373 13.08 -1.44 -7.86
N LEU A 374 13.15 -1.47 -6.53
CA LEU A 374 12.00 -1.92 -5.71
C LEU A 374 10.82 -0.96 -5.82
N GLY A 375 11.05 0.35 -5.69
CA GLY A 375 10.06 1.38 -5.93
C GLY A 375 8.98 1.52 -4.86
N ALA A 376 9.23 1.16 -3.62
CA ALA A 376 8.21 1.11 -2.57
C ALA A 376 7.77 2.46 -2.00
N GLY A 377 7.68 3.52 -2.77
CA GLY A 377 7.21 4.80 -2.20
C GLY A 377 7.34 6.03 -3.09
N SER A 378 7.78 5.85 -4.32
CA SER A 378 7.87 6.98 -5.28
C SER A 378 6.58 7.19 -6.03
#